data_ef5c7cf7219bab0c994ba414d08d2edc
#
_entry.id   ef5c7cf7219bab0c994ba414d08d2edc
#
_cell.length_a   1.000
_cell.length_b   1.000
_cell.length_c   1.000
_cell.angle_alpha   90.00
_cell.angle_beta   90.00
_cell.angle_gamma   90.00
#
_symmetry.space_group_name_H-M   'P 1'
#
loop_
_entity.id
_entity.type
_entity.pdbx_description
1 polymer ?
#
loop_
_entity_poly.entity_id
_entity_poly.type
_entity_poly.pdbx_seq_one_letter_code
_entity_poly.pdbx_strand_id
1 'polypeptide(L)'
;MFKAAIVLAHQYNITFRGEFIGWQAGQSTGDGIDAVNIACDALSTSNVVGIVGPYLSTEVQTIGPFAKKIGIPVISYSATDPDLSNRKIYPNFYRTVPSDDIAAAALVKLFIRFNWTSCTIIYQNDRFGLGGVRSISNSFNASGLTVKRTVEFDIATLSIRGDLKGLLTNVATRVVVLWAIAAYTPLILQEALNSNVVGPYFTWILSATIPLNYFNKTYHENLTGILSIEPVTGSIIKATINTTLLDAAYSIWQKYEPESFPGSMNVDFHALFTFDATWTLIQSLQKFCASQINNSSSCLSFVGSSYCFNRRFIQSNELLDAVTGTEFLGVSGPVRFSYNVTNRITGLYYSAKNAQPSSNGLNFVHVLDYSYPDDWRIPAQENIIVWPGNSLTKPTDQAILRGVNLRIGITESIPFVIVDNVTDASGQTIIQYSGYVPDLIDILQSKLGFIPIVQLAPSNMTYNGLIQAVKDGIYDIVIADITVTAARRELVSFSNPIIDNSLCIIMRQTPYISITILIIRRATYNNI
;
A
#
# COMPACT_ATOMS: atom_id res chain seq x y z
N MET A 1 -9.18 -25.19 6.63
CA MET A 1 -7.74 -25.59 6.70
C MET A 1 -7.24 -25.75 8.14
N PHE A 2 -7.63 -24.91 9.11
CA PHE A 2 -7.30 -25.11 10.53
C PHE A 2 -7.73 -26.50 11.06
N LYS A 3 -9.03 -26.82 10.93
CA LYS A 3 -9.56 -28.15 11.34
C LYS A 3 -8.92 -29.29 10.54
N ALA A 4 -8.63 -29.08 9.26
CA ALA A 4 -8.00 -30.10 8.42
C ALA A 4 -6.62 -30.50 8.92
N ALA A 5 -5.81 -29.54 9.40
CA ALA A 5 -4.51 -29.82 9.99
C ALA A 5 -4.62 -30.68 11.27
N ILE A 6 -5.60 -30.41 12.12
CA ILE A 6 -5.83 -31.18 13.35
C ILE A 6 -6.33 -32.58 13.05
N VAL A 7 -7.32 -32.71 12.14
CA VAL A 7 -7.80 -34.05 11.72
C VAL A 7 -6.70 -34.88 11.08
N LEU A 8 -5.83 -34.23 10.29
CA LEU A 8 -4.69 -34.91 9.68
C LEU A 8 -3.67 -35.37 10.72
N ALA A 9 -3.42 -34.57 11.75
CA ALA A 9 -2.57 -34.97 12.88
C ALA A 9 -3.11 -36.21 13.59
N HIS A 10 -4.44 -36.29 13.77
CA HIS A 10 -5.08 -37.49 14.33
C HIS A 10 -4.92 -38.72 13.39
N GLN A 11 -5.11 -38.55 12.08
CA GLN A 11 -4.91 -39.62 11.10
C GLN A 11 -3.47 -40.12 11.06
N TYR A 12 -2.51 -39.24 11.27
CA TYR A 12 -1.08 -39.59 11.37
C TYR A 12 -0.68 -40.11 12.77
N ASN A 13 -1.66 -40.28 13.65
CA ASN A 13 -1.46 -40.73 15.04
C ASN A 13 -0.44 -39.86 15.82
N ILE A 14 -0.46 -38.55 15.56
CA ILE A 14 0.38 -37.60 16.31
C ILE A 14 -0.27 -37.37 17.65
N THR A 15 0.34 -37.92 18.70
CA THR A 15 -0.11 -37.82 20.09
C THR A 15 0.95 -37.14 20.97
N PHE A 16 0.47 -36.51 22.02
CA PHE A 16 1.26 -35.84 23.04
C PHE A 16 1.15 -36.67 24.34
N ARG A 17 2.05 -37.65 24.47
CA ARG A 17 1.99 -38.69 25.53
C ARG A 17 0.66 -39.46 25.60
N GLY A 18 0.16 -39.84 24.44
CA GLY A 18 -1.06 -40.63 24.30
C GLY A 18 -2.35 -39.79 24.16
N GLU A 19 -2.29 -38.46 24.33
CA GLU A 19 -3.42 -37.57 24.14
C GLU A 19 -3.38 -36.91 22.75
N PHE A 20 -4.53 -36.75 22.11
CA PHE A 20 -4.68 -36.01 20.87
C PHE A 20 -4.91 -34.52 21.14
N ILE A 21 -4.48 -33.67 20.21
CA ILE A 21 -4.79 -32.24 20.25
C ILE A 21 -6.27 -32.03 19.85
N GLY A 22 -6.97 -31.27 20.69
CA GLY A 22 -8.31 -30.77 20.37
C GLY A 22 -8.25 -29.32 19.83
N TRP A 23 -9.41 -28.75 19.55
CA TRP A 23 -9.54 -27.38 19.10
C TRP A 23 -10.82 -26.72 19.61
N GLN A 24 -10.74 -25.40 19.78
CA GLN A 24 -11.88 -24.52 20.04
C GLN A 24 -11.78 -23.33 19.09
N ALA A 25 -12.87 -22.95 18.44
CA ALA A 25 -12.91 -21.78 17.57
C ALA A 25 -13.71 -20.66 18.24
N GLY A 26 -13.20 -19.43 18.14
CA GLY A 26 -13.90 -18.21 18.52
C GLY A 26 -13.85 -17.21 17.37
N GLN A 27 -14.93 -16.47 17.16
CA GLN A 27 -15.01 -15.41 16.16
C GLN A 27 -14.94 -14.06 16.88
N SER A 28 -13.86 -13.31 16.59
CA SER A 28 -13.71 -11.94 17.07
C SER A 28 -14.37 -10.95 16.10
N THR A 29 -14.71 -9.77 16.62
CA THR A 29 -15.34 -8.68 15.85
C THR A 29 -14.34 -7.73 15.19
N GLY A 30 -13.04 -7.94 15.40
CA GLY A 30 -11.96 -7.03 15.01
C GLY A 30 -11.48 -6.14 16.15
N ASP A 31 -12.17 -6.15 17.29
CA ASP A 31 -11.73 -5.48 18.51
C ASP A 31 -10.75 -6.36 19.29
N GLY A 32 -9.64 -5.77 19.72
CA GLY A 32 -8.62 -6.48 20.50
C GLY A 32 -9.11 -6.94 21.88
N ILE A 33 -10.04 -6.22 22.51
CA ILE A 33 -10.63 -6.61 23.80
C ILE A 33 -11.50 -7.83 23.63
N ASP A 34 -12.34 -7.86 22.60
CA ASP A 34 -13.18 -8.99 22.25
C ASP A 34 -12.34 -10.24 21.98
N ALA A 35 -11.26 -10.09 21.21
CA ALA A 35 -10.32 -11.16 20.93
C ALA A 35 -9.68 -11.74 22.22
N VAL A 36 -9.32 -10.90 23.20
CA VAL A 36 -8.80 -11.36 24.51
C VAL A 36 -9.89 -12.05 25.31
N ASN A 37 -11.12 -11.55 25.29
CA ASN A 37 -12.24 -12.18 25.99
C ASN A 37 -12.49 -13.61 25.51
N ILE A 38 -12.52 -13.80 24.18
CA ILE A 38 -12.68 -15.14 23.57
C ILE A 38 -11.51 -16.07 23.96
N ALA A 39 -10.28 -15.55 23.91
CA ALA A 39 -9.12 -16.34 24.33
C ALA A 39 -9.15 -16.70 25.82
N CYS A 40 -9.63 -15.78 26.66
CA CYS A 40 -9.81 -15.99 28.10
C CYS A 40 -10.85 -17.04 28.40
N ASP A 41 -11.99 -17.03 27.73
CA ASP A 41 -13.06 -18.03 27.87
C ASP A 41 -12.55 -19.43 27.48
N ALA A 42 -11.82 -19.54 26.37
CA ALA A 42 -11.22 -20.81 25.96
C ALA A 42 -10.21 -21.33 27.00
N LEU A 43 -9.35 -20.45 27.54
CA LEU A 43 -8.37 -20.80 28.57
C LEU A 43 -9.02 -21.17 29.92
N SER A 44 -10.18 -20.61 30.22
CA SER A 44 -10.88 -20.90 31.47
C SER A 44 -11.56 -22.29 31.45
N THR A 45 -11.90 -22.79 30.27
CA THR A 45 -12.61 -24.05 30.07
C THR A 45 -11.72 -25.22 29.66
N SER A 46 -10.53 -24.93 29.10
CA SER A 46 -9.64 -25.97 28.56
C SER A 46 -8.14 -25.60 28.69
N ASN A 47 -7.27 -26.61 28.49
CA ASN A 47 -5.82 -26.43 28.47
C ASN A 47 -5.37 -25.97 27.08
N VAL A 48 -5.56 -24.68 26.78
CA VAL A 48 -5.13 -24.10 25.50
C VAL A 48 -3.61 -23.94 25.48
N VAL A 49 -2.93 -24.66 24.60
CA VAL A 49 -1.47 -24.71 24.47
C VAL A 49 -0.91 -23.77 23.40
N GLY A 50 -1.76 -23.09 22.66
CA GLY A 50 -1.38 -22.10 21.65
C GLY A 50 -2.61 -21.53 20.96
N ILE A 51 -2.42 -20.41 20.29
CA ILE A 51 -3.46 -19.69 19.54
C ILE A 51 -3.04 -19.65 18.07
N VAL A 52 -3.90 -20.09 17.16
CA VAL A 52 -3.75 -19.92 15.72
C VAL A 52 -4.63 -18.76 15.27
N GLY A 53 -4.04 -17.70 14.79
CA GLY A 53 -4.66 -16.39 14.60
C GLY A 53 -4.04 -15.36 15.54
N PRO A 54 -4.71 -14.22 15.78
CA PRO A 54 -5.89 -13.71 15.08
C PRO A 54 -5.60 -13.28 13.64
N TYR A 55 -6.66 -12.86 12.94
CA TYR A 55 -6.57 -12.38 11.56
C TYR A 55 -6.00 -10.97 11.47
N LEU A 56 -6.46 -10.05 12.31
CA LEU A 56 -6.13 -8.62 12.24
C LEU A 56 -4.91 -8.25 13.10
N SER A 57 -4.07 -7.36 12.59
CA SER A 57 -2.90 -6.85 13.31
C SER A 57 -3.29 -6.13 14.62
N THR A 58 -4.43 -5.43 14.63
CA THR A 58 -4.97 -4.76 15.82
C THR A 58 -5.28 -5.75 16.95
N GLU A 59 -5.85 -6.90 16.64
CA GLU A 59 -6.14 -7.95 17.61
C GLU A 59 -4.85 -8.58 18.17
N VAL A 60 -3.84 -8.79 17.31
CA VAL A 60 -2.53 -9.33 17.74
C VAL A 60 -1.87 -8.45 18.78
N GLN A 61 -2.00 -7.13 18.67
CA GLN A 61 -1.41 -6.19 19.63
C GLN A 61 -1.97 -6.37 21.05
N THR A 62 -3.21 -6.80 21.17
CA THR A 62 -3.86 -7.04 22.46
C THR A 62 -3.67 -8.48 22.93
N ILE A 63 -3.79 -9.46 22.03
CA ILE A 63 -3.58 -10.88 22.33
C ILE A 63 -2.09 -11.19 22.63
N GLY A 64 -1.15 -10.54 21.99
CA GLY A 64 0.28 -10.78 22.19
C GLY A 64 0.73 -10.61 23.64
N PRO A 65 0.49 -9.47 24.31
CA PRO A 65 0.76 -9.29 25.74
C PRO A 65 0.01 -10.28 26.63
N PHE A 66 -1.23 -10.61 26.31
CA PHE A 66 -2.01 -11.62 27.03
C PHE A 66 -1.36 -13.00 26.92
N ALA A 67 -1.03 -13.47 25.73
CA ALA A 67 -0.38 -14.75 25.51
C ALA A 67 1.02 -14.81 26.14
N LYS A 68 1.77 -13.70 26.12
CA LYS A 68 3.04 -13.55 26.84
C LYS A 68 2.85 -13.77 28.34
N LYS A 69 1.79 -13.23 28.92
CA LYS A 69 1.47 -13.40 30.35
C LYS A 69 1.14 -14.86 30.68
N ILE A 70 0.43 -15.56 29.80
CA ILE A 70 0.05 -16.98 29.98
C ILE A 70 1.26 -17.91 29.67
N GLY A 71 2.13 -17.52 28.74
CA GLY A 71 3.29 -18.30 28.31
C GLY A 71 3.01 -19.23 27.12
N ILE A 72 2.00 -18.95 26.30
CA ILE A 72 1.65 -19.76 25.12
C ILE A 72 2.00 -19.03 23.81
N PRO A 73 2.31 -19.76 22.71
CA PRO A 73 2.55 -19.16 21.41
C PRO A 73 1.26 -18.68 20.74
N VAL A 74 1.39 -17.59 19.96
CA VAL A 74 0.37 -17.07 19.04
C VAL A 74 0.95 -17.12 17.65
N ILE A 75 0.31 -17.82 16.72
CA ILE A 75 0.78 -17.98 15.33
C ILE A 75 -0.26 -17.44 14.39
N SER A 76 -0.06 -16.20 13.92
CA SER A 76 -0.98 -15.58 12.96
C SER A 76 -0.69 -16.00 11.51
N TYR A 77 -1.76 -16.10 10.74
CA TYR A 77 -1.75 -16.43 9.31
C TYR A 77 -2.05 -15.23 8.40
N SER A 78 -2.31 -14.04 9.00
CA SER A 78 -2.75 -12.87 8.24
C SER A 78 -2.24 -11.52 8.77
N ALA A 79 -1.88 -11.40 10.05
CA ALA A 79 -1.43 -10.13 10.63
C ALA A 79 -0.04 -9.73 10.10
N THR A 80 0.02 -8.67 9.29
CA THR A 80 1.22 -8.27 8.54
C THR A 80 1.95 -7.04 9.07
N ASP A 81 1.37 -6.27 10.02
CA ASP A 81 1.97 -5.04 10.60
C ASP A 81 3.47 -5.26 10.93
N PRO A 82 4.39 -4.43 10.41
CA PRO A 82 5.82 -4.54 10.67
C PRO A 82 6.22 -4.45 12.13
N ASP A 83 5.48 -3.71 12.97
CA ASP A 83 5.78 -3.58 14.41
C ASP A 83 5.69 -4.92 15.14
N LEU A 84 4.86 -5.83 14.64
CA LEU A 84 4.75 -7.19 15.18
C LEU A 84 6.02 -8.03 14.95
N SER A 85 6.94 -7.59 14.09
CA SER A 85 8.24 -8.26 13.86
C SER A 85 9.19 -8.17 15.06
N ASN A 86 8.91 -7.27 16.00
CA ASN A 86 9.79 -7.04 17.15
C ASN A 86 9.69 -8.15 18.21
N ARG A 87 10.64 -9.10 18.17
CA ARG A 87 10.70 -10.23 19.10
C ARG A 87 10.80 -9.83 20.58
N LYS A 88 11.38 -8.65 20.89
CA LYS A 88 11.49 -8.18 22.29
C LYS A 88 10.14 -7.76 22.86
N ILE A 89 9.29 -7.18 22.02
CA ILE A 89 7.93 -6.74 22.40
C ILE A 89 6.96 -7.93 22.36
N TYR A 90 7.03 -8.74 21.32
CA TYR A 90 6.14 -9.87 21.04
C TYR A 90 6.87 -11.22 21.08
N PRO A 91 7.43 -11.65 22.23
CA PRO A 91 8.26 -12.85 22.30
C PRO A 91 7.49 -14.15 21.99
N ASN A 92 6.19 -14.17 22.24
CA ASN A 92 5.31 -15.33 22.02
C ASN A 92 4.60 -15.31 20.66
N PHE A 93 4.82 -14.26 19.86
CA PHE A 93 4.15 -14.10 18.56
C PHE A 93 4.99 -14.67 17.42
N TYR A 94 4.32 -15.32 16.48
CA TYR A 94 4.85 -15.83 15.22
C TYR A 94 3.85 -15.57 14.11
N ARG A 95 4.29 -15.57 12.85
CA ARG A 95 3.39 -15.49 11.70
C ARG A 95 3.90 -16.29 10.52
N THR A 96 2.98 -16.94 9.80
CA THR A 96 3.26 -17.68 8.57
C THR A 96 3.09 -16.82 7.32
N VAL A 97 2.33 -15.73 7.39
CA VAL A 97 2.21 -14.72 6.34
C VAL A 97 3.46 -13.82 6.33
N PRO A 98 3.92 -13.34 5.14
CA PRO A 98 4.97 -12.33 5.08
C PRO A 98 4.59 -11.02 5.78
N SER A 99 5.58 -10.33 6.35
CA SER A 99 5.43 -8.97 6.90
C SER A 99 5.25 -7.94 5.79
N ASP A 100 4.61 -6.80 6.08
CA ASP A 100 4.50 -5.68 5.14
C ASP A 100 5.86 -5.09 4.75
N ASP A 101 6.94 -5.34 5.49
CA ASP A 101 8.30 -5.01 5.04
C ASP A 101 8.69 -5.76 3.77
N ILE A 102 8.22 -6.99 3.61
CA ILE A 102 8.45 -7.78 2.40
C ILE A 102 7.60 -7.26 1.24
N ALA A 103 6.35 -6.87 1.51
CA ALA A 103 5.49 -6.21 0.53
C ALA A 103 6.07 -4.87 0.06
N ALA A 104 6.62 -4.07 0.99
CA ALA A 104 7.30 -2.82 0.68
C ALA A 104 8.54 -3.05 -0.21
N ALA A 105 9.34 -4.09 0.09
CA ALA A 105 10.47 -4.48 -0.75
C ALA A 105 10.01 -4.91 -2.16
N ALA A 106 8.92 -5.68 -2.26
CA ALA A 106 8.32 -6.08 -3.53
C ALA A 106 7.85 -4.85 -4.34
N LEU A 107 7.20 -3.87 -3.68
CA LEU A 107 6.79 -2.61 -4.30
C LEU A 107 7.99 -1.81 -4.82
N VAL A 108 9.07 -1.66 -4.03
CA VAL A 108 10.30 -0.99 -4.47
C VAL A 108 10.83 -1.63 -5.75
N LYS A 109 10.93 -2.96 -5.79
CA LYS A 109 11.40 -3.69 -6.99
C LYS A 109 10.47 -3.50 -8.17
N LEU A 110 9.15 -3.42 -7.95
CA LEU A 110 8.17 -3.15 -9.01
C LEU A 110 8.33 -1.74 -9.58
N PHE A 111 8.52 -0.73 -8.72
CA PHE A 111 8.75 0.65 -9.14
C PHE A 111 10.05 0.78 -9.96
N ILE A 112 11.13 0.15 -9.51
CA ILE A 112 12.40 0.11 -10.27
C ILE A 112 12.19 -0.56 -11.64
N ARG A 113 11.51 -1.71 -11.69
CA ARG A 113 11.21 -2.43 -12.92
C ARG A 113 10.42 -1.59 -13.92
N PHE A 114 9.47 -0.80 -13.44
CA PHE A 114 8.66 0.07 -14.28
C PHE A 114 9.23 1.48 -14.43
N ASN A 115 10.42 1.76 -13.89
CA ASN A 115 11.06 3.07 -13.93
C ASN A 115 10.12 4.18 -13.41
N TRP A 116 9.38 3.90 -12.34
CA TRP A 116 8.59 4.86 -11.59
C TRP A 116 9.40 5.38 -10.42
N THR A 117 9.24 6.66 -10.09
CA THR A 117 10.03 7.35 -9.06
C THR A 117 9.21 7.78 -7.85
N SER A 118 7.88 7.83 -8.00
CA SER A 118 7.01 8.37 -6.96
C SER A 118 5.59 7.80 -7.00
N CYS A 119 4.91 7.87 -5.84
CA CYS A 119 3.50 7.52 -5.72
C CYS A 119 2.76 8.40 -4.71
N THR A 120 1.42 8.29 -4.74
CA THR A 120 0.53 8.62 -3.62
C THR A 120 0.07 7.33 -2.97
N ILE A 121 -0.03 7.29 -1.63
CA ILE A 121 -0.56 6.12 -0.91
C ILE A 121 -1.90 6.51 -0.30
N ILE A 122 -2.95 5.73 -0.58
CA ILE A 122 -4.23 5.77 0.14
C ILE A 122 -4.24 4.58 1.09
N TYR A 123 -4.58 4.79 2.36
CA TYR A 123 -4.51 3.74 3.37
C TYR A 123 -5.67 3.80 4.37
N GLN A 124 -6.09 2.66 4.90
CA GLN A 124 -7.04 2.58 6.01
C GLN A 124 -6.38 3.00 7.33
N ASN A 125 -7.10 3.72 8.20
CA ASN A 125 -6.54 4.33 9.40
C ASN A 125 -6.47 3.39 10.63
N ASP A 126 -6.12 2.14 10.42
CA ASP A 126 -5.85 1.18 11.49
C ASP A 126 -4.37 0.76 11.53
N ARG A 127 -4.04 -0.23 12.35
CA ARG A 127 -2.67 -0.72 12.51
C ARG A 127 -2.08 -1.32 11.25
N PHE A 128 -2.88 -2.06 10.48
CA PHE A 128 -2.45 -2.59 9.20
C PHE A 128 -2.10 -1.47 8.22
N GLY A 129 -3.02 -0.50 8.03
CA GLY A 129 -2.81 0.61 7.11
C GLY A 129 -1.62 1.49 7.50
N LEU A 130 -1.55 1.90 8.78
CA LEU A 130 -0.46 2.74 9.30
C LEU A 130 0.91 2.05 9.24
N GLY A 131 0.96 0.76 9.60
CA GLY A 131 2.18 -0.04 9.52
C GLY A 131 2.70 -0.17 8.09
N GLY A 132 1.80 -0.49 7.16
CA GLY A 132 2.12 -0.61 5.73
C GLY A 132 2.63 0.68 5.11
N VAL A 133 1.92 1.81 5.33
CA VAL A 133 2.37 3.14 4.85
C VAL A 133 3.76 3.49 5.35
N ARG A 134 4.03 3.25 6.63
CA ARG A 134 5.36 3.52 7.22
C ARG A 134 6.43 2.65 6.59
N SER A 135 6.18 1.35 6.44
CA SER A 135 7.13 0.42 5.82
C SER A 135 7.41 0.78 4.36
N ILE A 136 6.37 1.07 3.57
CA ILE A 136 6.52 1.50 2.18
C ILE A 136 7.29 2.81 2.09
N SER A 137 6.95 3.81 2.90
CA SER A 137 7.62 5.12 2.89
C SER A 137 9.11 5.01 3.24
N ASN A 138 9.45 4.20 4.25
CA ASN A 138 10.83 3.97 4.65
C ASN A 138 11.63 3.25 3.55
N SER A 139 11.07 2.18 2.97
CA SER A 139 11.70 1.40 1.91
C SER A 139 11.88 2.21 0.63
N PHE A 140 10.90 3.05 0.27
CA PHE A 140 10.97 3.96 -0.86
C PHE A 140 12.09 4.99 -0.65
N ASN A 141 12.09 5.67 0.50
CA ASN A 141 13.12 6.67 0.81
C ASN A 141 14.53 6.06 0.78
N ALA A 142 14.71 4.87 1.36
CA ALA A 142 15.98 4.15 1.32
C ALA A 142 16.43 3.75 -0.09
N SER A 143 15.50 3.67 -1.04
CA SER A 143 15.75 3.28 -2.45
C SER A 143 15.74 4.46 -3.42
N GLY A 144 15.67 5.71 -2.92
CA GLY A 144 15.61 6.91 -3.75
C GLY A 144 14.25 7.16 -4.41
N LEU A 145 13.22 6.44 -4.01
CA LEU A 145 11.83 6.64 -4.44
C LEU A 145 11.11 7.59 -3.46
N THR A 146 10.00 8.20 -3.89
CA THR A 146 9.30 9.20 -3.08
C THR A 146 7.82 8.90 -2.94
N VAL A 147 7.32 8.89 -1.71
CA VAL A 147 5.88 9.00 -1.44
C VAL A 147 5.53 10.50 -1.41
N LYS A 148 4.83 10.98 -2.44
CA LYS A 148 4.49 12.41 -2.59
C LYS A 148 3.37 12.84 -1.66
N ARG A 149 2.44 11.95 -1.36
CA ARG A 149 1.29 12.19 -0.49
C ARG A 149 0.79 10.90 0.13
N THR A 150 0.25 10.99 1.33
CA THR A 150 -0.56 9.96 1.96
C THR A 150 -1.97 10.48 2.16
N VAL A 151 -2.96 9.63 1.92
CA VAL A 151 -4.40 9.94 2.03
C VAL A 151 -5.03 8.90 2.94
N GLU A 152 -5.76 9.35 3.92
CA GLU A 152 -6.38 8.50 4.94
C GLU A 152 -7.82 8.15 4.57
N PHE A 153 -8.14 6.86 4.59
CA PHE A 153 -9.50 6.34 4.61
C PHE A 153 -9.89 6.02 6.04
N ASP A 154 -10.91 6.68 6.52
CA ASP A 154 -11.41 6.51 7.88
C ASP A 154 -12.37 5.31 7.95
N ILE A 155 -11.95 4.24 8.64
CA ILE A 155 -12.73 3.01 8.78
C ILE A 155 -13.98 3.19 9.66
N ALA A 156 -14.03 4.23 10.51
CA ALA A 156 -15.19 4.50 11.35
C ALA A 156 -16.32 5.20 10.58
N THR A 157 -15.95 6.11 9.67
CA THR A 157 -16.91 6.85 8.83
C THR A 157 -17.07 6.25 7.43
N LEU A 158 -16.24 5.26 7.07
CA LEU A 158 -16.17 4.61 5.77
C LEU A 158 -15.97 5.61 4.61
N SER A 159 -15.16 6.64 4.81
CA SER A 159 -14.94 7.72 3.84
C SER A 159 -13.49 8.21 3.82
N ILE A 160 -13.09 8.81 2.71
CA ILE A 160 -11.78 9.47 2.59
C ILE A 160 -11.88 10.86 3.22
N ARG A 161 -10.87 11.25 3.99
CA ARG A 161 -10.79 12.59 4.56
C ARG A 161 -10.36 13.61 3.51
N GLY A 162 -11.30 14.42 3.04
CA GLY A 162 -11.07 15.52 2.09
C GLY A 162 -11.54 15.23 0.66
N ASP A 163 -11.26 16.15 -0.24
CA ASP A 163 -11.58 16.00 -1.67
C ASP A 163 -10.54 15.08 -2.34
N LEU A 164 -10.92 13.83 -2.60
CA LEU A 164 -10.04 12.83 -3.22
C LEU A 164 -9.51 13.30 -4.57
N LYS A 165 -10.34 13.96 -5.39
CA LYS A 165 -9.94 14.48 -6.70
C LYS A 165 -8.81 15.49 -6.54
N GLY A 166 -8.99 16.50 -5.72
CA GLY A 166 -7.97 17.52 -5.44
C GLY A 166 -6.72 16.92 -4.78
N LEU A 167 -6.89 15.95 -3.89
CA LEU A 167 -5.77 15.27 -3.24
C LEU A 167 -4.88 14.52 -4.24
N LEU A 168 -5.43 13.90 -5.27
CA LEU A 168 -4.68 13.13 -6.27
C LEU A 168 -4.20 13.98 -7.46
N THR A 169 -4.98 14.99 -7.89
CA THR A 169 -4.62 15.81 -9.05
C THR A 169 -3.62 16.92 -8.74
N ASN A 170 -3.58 17.41 -7.50
CA ASN A 170 -2.66 18.47 -7.07
C ASN A 170 -1.22 17.97 -6.80
N VAL A 171 -0.93 16.71 -7.09
CA VAL A 171 0.42 16.15 -7.09
C VAL A 171 0.81 15.69 -8.49
N ALA A 172 2.10 15.78 -8.81
CA ALA A 172 2.58 15.42 -10.14
C ALA A 172 2.51 13.90 -10.41
N THR A 173 2.61 13.07 -9.37
CA THR A 173 2.57 11.61 -9.54
C THR A 173 1.19 11.12 -9.98
N ARG A 174 1.19 10.08 -10.81
CA ARG A 174 -0.03 9.40 -11.32
C ARG A 174 -0.08 7.92 -10.91
N VAL A 175 0.83 7.47 -10.08
CA VAL A 175 0.78 6.13 -9.47
C VAL A 175 0.17 6.23 -8.07
N VAL A 176 -0.90 5.48 -7.85
CA VAL A 176 -1.62 5.40 -6.57
C VAL A 176 -1.48 3.99 -6.01
N VAL A 177 -0.93 3.87 -4.81
CA VAL A 177 -0.89 2.62 -4.06
C VAL A 177 -2.04 2.65 -3.06
N LEU A 178 -2.96 1.70 -3.16
CA LEU A 178 -4.06 1.53 -2.21
C LEU A 178 -3.70 0.43 -1.21
N TRP A 179 -3.47 0.83 0.04
CA TRP A 179 -3.11 -0.05 1.14
C TRP A 179 -4.31 -0.24 2.07
N ALA A 180 -5.17 -1.17 1.71
CA ALA A 180 -6.41 -1.48 2.41
C ALA A 180 -6.76 -2.96 2.28
N ILE A 181 -7.47 -3.53 3.27
CA ILE A 181 -8.00 -4.89 3.19
C ILE A 181 -9.10 -4.97 2.13
N ALA A 182 -9.38 -6.19 1.67
CA ALA A 182 -10.38 -6.46 0.63
C ALA A 182 -11.78 -5.91 0.97
N ALA A 183 -12.13 -5.78 2.25
CA ALA A 183 -13.42 -5.25 2.68
C ALA A 183 -13.59 -3.74 2.39
N TYR A 184 -12.52 -2.94 2.48
CA TYR A 184 -12.58 -1.48 2.26
C TYR A 184 -12.15 -1.07 0.85
N THR A 185 -11.37 -1.90 0.15
CA THR A 185 -10.89 -1.61 -1.22
C THR A 185 -12.02 -1.25 -2.19
N PRO A 186 -13.19 -1.95 -2.24
CA PRO A 186 -14.29 -1.57 -3.12
C PRO A 186 -14.88 -0.20 -2.81
N LEU A 187 -14.98 0.19 -1.54
CA LEU A 187 -15.52 1.49 -1.12
C LEU A 187 -14.63 2.62 -1.59
N ILE A 188 -13.31 2.48 -1.39
CA ILE A 188 -12.32 3.47 -1.81
C ILE A 188 -12.27 3.60 -3.33
N LEU A 189 -12.28 2.47 -4.05
CA LEU A 189 -12.31 2.48 -5.52
C LEU A 189 -13.60 3.10 -6.06
N GLN A 190 -14.76 2.85 -5.44
CA GLN A 190 -16.02 3.47 -5.86
C GLN A 190 -15.97 4.99 -5.69
N GLU A 191 -15.42 5.49 -4.59
CA GLU A 191 -15.22 6.93 -4.38
C GLU A 191 -14.25 7.51 -5.42
N ALA A 192 -13.16 6.79 -5.74
CA ALA A 192 -12.20 7.18 -6.75
C ALA A 192 -12.80 7.19 -8.18
N LEU A 193 -13.67 6.24 -8.50
CA LEU A 193 -14.43 6.23 -9.77
C LEU A 193 -15.39 7.41 -9.86
N ASN A 194 -16.14 7.69 -8.80
CA ASN A 194 -17.04 8.84 -8.72
C ASN A 194 -16.30 10.18 -8.84
N SER A 195 -15.06 10.23 -8.33
CA SER A 195 -14.17 11.40 -8.43
C SER A 195 -13.41 11.49 -9.77
N ASN A 196 -13.59 10.50 -10.66
CA ASN A 196 -12.93 10.41 -11.97
C ASN A 196 -11.39 10.41 -11.89
N VAL A 197 -10.83 9.68 -10.89
CA VAL A 197 -9.40 9.52 -10.68
C VAL A 197 -8.93 8.06 -10.79
N VAL A 198 -9.74 7.22 -11.45
CA VAL A 198 -9.38 5.86 -11.88
C VAL A 198 -9.44 5.79 -13.41
N GLY A 199 -8.50 5.06 -14.03
CA GLY A 199 -8.36 4.99 -15.49
C GLY A 199 -7.78 6.28 -16.06
N PRO A 200 -7.77 6.56 -17.35
CA PRO A 200 -6.59 6.25 -18.16
C PRO A 200 -5.33 7.01 -17.71
N TYR A 201 -5.51 8.03 -16.85
CA TYR A 201 -4.42 8.93 -16.41
C TYR A 201 -3.80 8.53 -15.06
N PHE A 202 -4.33 7.51 -14.40
CA PHE A 202 -3.84 7.02 -13.12
C PHE A 202 -3.58 5.53 -13.16
N THR A 203 -2.45 5.11 -12.62
CA THR A 203 -2.10 3.70 -12.40
C THR A 203 -2.34 3.35 -10.95
N TRP A 204 -3.25 2.44 -10.69
CA TRP A 204 -3.57 1.97 -9.35
C TRP A 204 -2.91 0.63 -9.07
N ILE A 205 -2.34 0.50 -7.86
CA ILE A 205 -1.77 -0.73 -7.33
C ILE A 205 -2.48 -1.04 -6.02
N LEU A 206 -3.19 -2.15 -5.96
CA LEU A 206 -3.95 -2.59 -4.78
C LEU A 206 -3.13 -3.56 -3.94
N SER A 207 -3.25 -3.49 -2.62
CA SER A 207 -2.69 -4.47 -1.68
C SER A 207 -3.54 -5.74 -1.52
N ALA A 208 -4.74 -5.76 -2.11
CA ALA A 208 -5.63 -6.91 -2.08
C ALA A 208 -6.38 -7.06 -3.41
N THR A 209 -6.49 -8.28 -3.91
CA THR A 209 -7.34 -8.61 -5.06
C THR A 209 -8.80 -8.66 -4.62
N ILE A 210 -9.68 -8.02 -5.40
CA ILE A 210 -11.12 -7.99 -5.18
C ILE A 210 -11.87 -8.40 -6.45
N PRO A 211 -13.11 -8.92 -6.36
CA PRO A 211 -13.94 -9.19 -7.52
C PRO A 211 -14.31 -7.88 -8.24
N LEU A 212 -13.81 -7.66 -9.46
CA LEU A 212 -14.06 -6.43 -10.22
C LEU A 212 -15.48 -6.37 -10.81
N ASN A 213 -16.13 -7.51 -10.98
CA ASN A 213 -17.52 -7.59 -11.46
C ASN A 213 -18.56 -7.07 -10.44
N TYR A 214 -18.11 -6.70 -9.24
CA TYR A 214 -18.92 -5.97 -8.26
C TYR A 214 -19.28 -4.55 -8.75
N PHE A 215 -18.40 -3.93 -9.56
CA PHE A 215 -18.61 -2.60 -10.10
C PHE A 215 -19.52 -2.61 -11.33
N ASN A 216 -20.24 -1.51 -11.55
CA ASN A 216 -21.06 -1.35 -12.75
C ASN A 216 -20.19 -1.48 -14.02
N LYS A 217 -20.72 -2.15 -15.04
CA LYS A 217 -20.01 -2.37 -16.32
C LYS A 217 -19.54 -1.06 -16.98
N THR A 218 -20.21 0.07 -16.73
CA THR A 218 -19.78 1.39 -17.21
C THR A 218 -18.39 1.80 -16.71
N TYR A 219 -17.93 1.25 -15.59
CA TYR A 219 -16.61 1.52 -15.01
C TYR A 219 -15.54 0.51 -15.42
N HIS A 220 -15.88 -0.53 -16.18
CA HIS A 220 -14.91 -1.58 -16.51
C HIS A 220 -13.71 -1.05 -17.31
N GLU A 221 -13.94 -0.08 -18.21
CA GLU A 221 -12.85 0.56 -18.95
C GLU A 221 -11.90 1.31 -18.01
N ASN A 222 -12.42 2.04 -17.03
CA ASN A 222 -11.63 2.77 -16.03
C ASN A 222 -10.84 1.83 -15.10
N LEU A 223 -11.41 0.67 -14.76
CA LEU A 223 -10.77 -0.33 -13.90
C LEU A 223 -9.75 -1.18 -14.64
N THR A 224 -9.77 -1.18 -15.99
CA THR A 224 -8.78 -1.89 -16.79
C THR A 224 -7.38 -1.30 -16.54
N GLY A 225 -6.41 -2.17 -16.33
CA GLY A 225 -5.03 -1.76 -16.08
C GLY A 225 -4.65 -1.62 -14.61
N ILE A 226 -5.60 -1.75 -13.69
CA ILE A 226 -5.29 -1.82 -12.26
C ILE A 226 -4.36 -3.02 -11.99
N LEU A 227 -3.34 -2.81 -11.16
CA LEU A 227 -2.49 -3.87 -10.64
C LEU A 227 -2.92 -4.23 -9.22
N SER A 228 -2.75 -5.47 -8.81
CA SER A 228 -2.78 -5.88 -7.40
C SER A 228 -1.51 -6.64 -7.05
N ILE A 229 -1.02 -6.44 -5.83
CA ILE A 229 0.13 -7.15 -5.28
C ILE A 229 -0.33 -7.79 -3.98
N GLU A 230 -0.26 -9.11 -3.92
CA GLU A 230 -0.67 -9.86 -2.74
C GLU A 230 0.30 -11.00 -2.43
N PRO A 231 0.42 -11.40 -1.15
CA PRO A 231 1.15 -12.60 -0.81
C PRO A 231 0.51 -13.81 -1.45
N VAL A 232 1.33 -14.77 -1.86
CA VAL A 232 0.86 -16.02 -2.45
C VAL A 232 1.64 -17.20 -1.89
N THR A 233 1.14 -18.39 -2.19
CA THR A 233 1.81 -19.64 -1.85
C THR A 233 2.77 -20.08 -2.95
N GLY A 234 3.71 -20.95 -2.62
CA GLY A 234 4.68 -21.46 -3.59
C GLY A 234 4.06 -22.13 -4.81
N SER A 235 2.86 -22.72 -4.67
CA SER A 235 2.15 -23.34 -5.79
C SER A 235 1.86 -22.36 -6.93
N ILE A 236 1.52 -21.11 -6.62
CA ILE A 236 1.20 -20.07 -7.62
C ILE A 236 2.41 -19.71 -8.46
N ILE A 237 3.59 -19.58 -7.83
CA ILE A 237 4.84 -19.20 -8.49
C ILE A 237 5.70 -20.42 -8.89
N LYS A 238 5.14 -21.62 -8.84
CA LYS A 238 5.82 -22.90 -9.12
C LYS A 238 7.05 -23.18 -8.23
N ALA A 239 7.06 -22.62 -7.01
CA ALA A 239 8.04 -22.97 -6.00
C ALA A 239 7.65 -24.28 -5.27
N THR A 240 8.61 -24.89 -4.60
CA THR A 240 8.41 -26.17 -3.91
C THR A 240 7.44 -26.02 -2.74
N ILE A 241 6.43 -26.89 -2.68
CA ILE A 241 5.47 -27.05 -1.58
C ILE A 241 5.31 -28.53 -1.23
N ASN A 242 4.73 -28.81 -0.08
CA ASN A 242 4.36 -30.18 0.29
C ASN A 242 2.98 -30.53 -0.30
N THR A 243 2.97 -31.08 -1.51
CA THR A 243 1.76 -31.47 -2.22
C THR A 243 1.01 -32.61 -1.50
N THR A 244 1.72 -33.54 -0.88
CA THR A 244 1.11 -34.65 -0.12
C THR A 244 0.27 -34.14 1.05
N LEU A 245 0.82 -33.18 1.83
CA LEU A 245 0.06 -32.53 2.90
C LEU A 245 -1.12 -31.71 2.35
N LEU A 246 -0.92 -31.03 1.23
CA LEU A 246 -1.95 -30.21 0.60
C LEU A 246 -3.14 -31.07 0.12
N ASP A 247 -2.86 -32.15 -0.59
CA ASP A 247 -3.88 -33.06 -1.11
C ASP A 247 -4.65 -33.74 0.02
N ALA A 248 -3.95 -34.16 1.08
CA ALA A 248 -4.56 -34.72 2.28
C ALA A 248 -5.49 -33.70 2.97
N ALA A 249 -5.03 -32.45 3.11
CA ALA A 249 -5.82 -31.37 3.73
C ALA A 249 -7.07 -31.05 2.91
N TYR A 250 -6.96 -30.99 1.58
CA TYR A 250 -8.11 -30.78 0.69
C TYR A 250 -9.11 -31.94 0.74
N SER A 251 -8.62 -33.17 0.77
CA SER A 251 -9.46 -34.36 0.91
C SER A 251 -10.25 -34.35 2.22
N ILE A 252 -9.63 -33.93 3.31
CA ILE A 252 -10.30 -33.77 4.60
C ILE A 252 -11.36 -32.67 4.53
N TRP A 253 -11.01 -31.50 3.97
CA TRP A 253 -11.96 -30.39 3.85
C TRP A 253 -13.17 -30.77 3.02
N GLN A 254 -12.95 -31.35 1.84
CA GLN A 254 -14.02 -31.82 0.95
C GLN A 254 -14.88 -32.91 1.58
N LYS A 255 -14.30 -33.78 2.42
CA LYS A 255 -15.03 -34.85 3.09
C LYS A 255 -15.94 -34.36 4.22
N TYR A 256 -15.46 -33.42 5.04
CA TYR A 256 -16.13 -33.02 6.28
C TYR A 256 -16.90 -31.68 6.18
N GLU A 257 -16.57 -30.82 5.25
CA GLU A 257 -17.22 -29.51 5.03
C GLU A 257 -17.30 -29.21 3.52
N PRO A 258 -17.94 -30.09 2.71
CA PRO A 258 -17.95 -29.96 1.24
C PRO A 258 -18.62 -28.68 0.75
N GLU A 259 -19.59 -28.13 1.48
CA GLU A 259 -20.30 -26.89 1.15
C GLU A 259 -19.40 -25.65 1.23
N SER A 260 -18.35 -25.69 2.03
CA SER A 260 -17.40 -24.57 2.18
C SER A 260 -16.13 -24.74 1.33
N PHE A 261 -15.95 -25.88 0.67
CA PHE A 261 -14.78 -26.14 -0.16
C PHE A 261 -14.89 -25.45 -1.53
N PRO A 262 -14.08 -24.42 -1.82
CA PRO A 262 -14.22 -23.63 -3.05
C PRO A 262 -13.66 -24.32 -4.30
N GLY A 263 -13.15 -25.54 -4.17
CA GLY A 263 -12.33 -26.21 -5.19
C GLY A 263 -10.85 -25.84 -5.09
N SER A 264 -9.96 -26.78 -5.34
CA SER A 264 -8.50 -26.65 -5.12
C SER A 264 -7.86 -25.44 -5.80
N MET A 265 -8.40 -25.00 -6.94
CA MET A 265 -7.87 -23.84 -7.69
C MET A 265 -8.30 -22.49 -7.12
N ASN A 266 -9.31 -22.45 -6.25
CA ASN A 266 -9.92 -21.23 -5.72
C ASN A 266 -9.67 -21.06 -4.21
N VAL A 267 -8.81 -21.89 -3.62
CA VAL A 267 -8.48 -21.77 -2.19
C VAL A 267 -7.67 -20.52 -1.96
N ASP A 268 -8.16 -19.67 -1.07
CA ASP A 268 -7.48 -18.44 -0.66
C ASP A 268 -6.17 -18.76 0.08
N PHE A 269 -5.13 -17.93 -0.15
CA PHE A 269 -3.81 -18.14 0.45
C PHE A 269 -3.83 -18.08 1.99
N HIS A 270 -4.74 -17.29 2.60
CA HIS A 270 -4.89 -17.27 4.05
C HIS A 270 -5.26 -18.64 4.62
N ALA A 271 -6.09 -19.41 3.87
CA ALA A 271 -6.44 -20.77 4.29
C ALA A 271 -5.21 -21.69 4.33
N LEU A 272 -4.27 -21.53 3.38
CA LEU A 272 -3.02 -22.31 3.33
C LEU A 272 -2.03 -21.86 4.39
N PHE A 273 -1.91 -20.56 4.65
CA PHE A 273 -1.11 -20.06 5.77
C PHE A 273 -1.70 -20.47 7.13
N THR A 274 -3.03 -20.60 7.24
CA THR A 274 -3.69 -21.13 8.44
C THR A 274 -3.33 -22.58 8.69
N PHE A 275 -3.28 -23.40 7.62
CA PHE A 275 -2.82 -24.77 7.74
C PHE A 275 -1.38 -24.82 8.28
N ASP A 276 -0.46 -24.06 7.66
CA ASP A 276 0.96 -24.04 8.06
C ASP A 276 1.13 -23.49 9.48
N ALA A 277 0.34 -22.50 9.90
CA ALA A 277 0.35 -22.00 11.28
C ALA A 277 -0.07 -23.07 12.29
N THR A 278 -1.14 -23.80 11.97
CA THR A 278 -1.63 -24.91 12.81
C THR A 278 -0.63 -26.07 12.84
N TRP A 279 -0.09 -26.42 11.69
CA TRP A 279 0.91 -27.48 11.56
C TRP A 279 2.20 -27.14 12.27
N THR A 280 2.62 -25.87 12.25
CA THR A 280 3.75 -25.38 13.04
C THR A 280 3.53 -25.62 14.53
N LEU A 281 2.36 -25.28 15.06
CA LEU A 281 2.04 -25.51 16.46
C LEU A 281 2.07 -27.01 16.82
N ILE A 282 1.45 -27.87 15.98
CA ILE A 282 1.41 -29.33 16.17
C ILE A 282 2.83 -29.91 16.21
N GLN A 283 3.69 -29.59 15.23
CA GLN A 283 5.05 -30.09 15.17
C GLN A 283 5.92 -29.57 16.33
N SER A 284 5.72 -28.30 16.71
CA SER A 284 6.43 -27.71 17.85
C SER A 284 6.09 -28.39 19.17
N LEU A 285 4.79 -28.68 19.38
CA LEU A 285 4.33 -29.43 20.55
C LEU A 285 4.90 -30.86 20.56
N GLN A 286 4.92 -31.54 19.41
CA GLN A 286 5.51 -32.87 19.28
C GLN A 286 6.98 -32.87 19.63
N LYS A 287 7.76 -31.92 19.08
CA LYS A 287 9.18 -31.75 19.38
C LYS A 287 9.42 -31.42 20.85
N PHE A 288 8.64 -30.52 21.41
CA PHE A 288 8.69 -30.12 22.81
C PHE A 288 8.40 -31.30 23.72
N CYS A 289 7.32 -32.05 23.54
CA CYS A 289 6.98 -33.20 24.37
C CYS A 289 7.96 -34.35 24.22
N ALA A 290 8.58 -34.54 23.05
CA ALA A 290 9.62 -35.53 22.83
C ALA A 290 10.91 -35.19 23.60
N SER A 291 11.24 -33.92 23.80
CA SER A 291 12.41 -33.48 24.57
C SER A 291 12.28 -33.68 26.09
N GLN A 292 11.05 -33.90 26.60
CA GLN A 292 10.72 -34.03 28.04
C GLN A 292 10.71 -35.49 28.53
N ILE A 293 11.57 -36.33 28.02
CA ILE A 293 11.55 -37.80 28.20
C ILE A 293 11.60 -38.23 29.69
N ASN A 294 12.18 -37.44 30.56
CA ASN A 294 12.45 -37.81 31.98
C ASN A 294 11.34 -37.39 32.96
N ASN A 295 10.27 -36.73 32.52
CA ASN A 295 9.16 -36.32 33.39
C ASN A 295 7.99 -37.29 33.28
N SER A 296 7.58 -37.91 34.39
CA SER A 296 6.41 -38.80 34.47
C SER A 296 5.07 -38.09 34.35
N SER A 297 5.04 -36.75 34.43
CA SER A 297 3.84 -35.89 34.29
C SER A 297 3.59 -35.50 32.83
N SER A 298 2.38 -34.99 32.54
CA SER A 298 2.03 -34.41 31.23
C SER A 298 3.05 -33.37 30.81
N CYS A 299 3.48 -33.38 29.52
CA CYS A 299 4.38 -32.35 28.97
C CYS A 299 3.67 -30.99 28.86
N LEU A 300 2.33 -30.97 28.91
CA LEU A 300 1.53 -29.77 28.77
C LEU A 300 0.88 -29.41 30.12
N SER A 301 1.64 -28.74 30.97
CA SER A 301 1.22 -28.44 32.34
C SER A 301 1.05 -26.96 32.60
N PHE A 302 -0.04 -26.62 33.29
CA PHE A 302 -0.36 -25.28 33.71
C PHE A 302 -0.36 -25.18 35.24
N VAL A 303 -0.05 -23.99 35.74
CA VAL A 303 -0.21 -23.59 37.16
C VAL A 303 -1.17 -22.41 37.25
N GLY A 304 -1.73 -22.21 38.43
CA GLY A 304 -2.69 -21.14 38.74
C GLY A 304 -4.14 -21.61 38.74
N SER A 305 -5.05 -20.68 38.98
CA SER A 305 -6.49 -20.94 39.00
C SER A 305 -7.07 -21.12 37.59
N SER A 306 -8.34 -21.52 37.50
CA SER A 306 -9.09 -21.57 36.24
C SER A 306 -9.31 -20.19 35.62
N TYR A 307 -9.11 -19.09 36.36
CA TYR A 307 -9.19 -17.73 35.83
C TYR A 307 -8.03 -17.47 34.87
N CYS A 308 -8.33 -17.12 33.61
CA CYS A 308 -7.36 -17.05 32.53
C CYS A 308 -6.13 -16.18 32.85
N PHE A 309 -6.32 -15.01 33.49
CA PHE A 309 -5.19 -14.13 33.83
C PHE A 309 -4.26 -14.65 34.94
N ASN A 310 -4.69 -15.65 35.71
CA ASN A 310 -3.86 -16.29 36.73
C ASN A 310 -3.20 -17.59 36.23
N ARG A 311 -3.60 -18.06 35.07
CA ARG A 311 -3.08 -19.29 34.46
C ARG A 311 -1.72 -19.07 33.81
N ARG A 312 -0.80 -20.04 33.96
CA ARG A 312 0.53 -19.99 33.37
C ARG A 312 0.93 -21.36 32.83
N PHE A 313 1.48 -21.39 31.62
CA PHE A 313 2.16 -22.54 31.08
C PHE A 313 3.56 -22.63 31.69
N ILE A 314 3.93 -23.79 32.29
CA ILE A 314 5.13 -23.90 33.12
C ILE A 314 6.41 -23.76 32.30
N GLN A 315 6.47 -24.41 31.12
CA GLN A 315 7.67 -24.52 30.28
C GLN A 315 7.53 -23.63 29.01
N SER A 316 7.16 -22.37 29.22
CA SER A 316 6.90 -21.42 28.13
C SER A 316 8.11 -21.23 27.22
N ASN A 317 9.31 -21.05 27.78
CA ASN A 317 10.50 -20.75 26.98
C ASN A 317 10.89 -21.95 26.10
N GLU A 318 10.83 -23.17 26.64
CA GLU A 318 11.15 -24.39 25.91
C GLU A 318 10.14 -24.65 24.78
N LEU A 319 8.85 -24.33 24.99
CA LEU A 319 7.86 -24.41 23.94
C LEU A 319 8.12 -23.36 22.84
N LEU A 320 8.43 -22.12 23.22
CA LEU A 320 8.74 -21.06 22.25
C LEU A 320 10.03 -21.36 21.46
N ASP A 321 11.03 -21.96 22.11
CA ASP A 321 12.24 -22.44 21.44
C ASP A 321 11.91 -23.57 20.45
N ALA A 322 11.00 -24.48 20.82
CA ALA A 322 10.51 -25.51 19.91
C ALA A 322 9.80 -24.92 18.70
N VAL A 323 8.95 -23.88 18.88
CA VAL A 323 8.31 -23.17 17.77
C VAL A 323 9.36 -22.50 16.87
N THR A 324 10.29 -21.77 17.45
CA THR A 324 11.35 -21.08 16.69
C THR A 324 12.25 -22.05 15.92
N GLY A 325 12.56 -23.20 16.52
CA GLY A 325 13.38 -24.25 15.91
C GLY A 325 12.60 -25.21 15.00
N THR A 326 11.31 -24.97 14.76
CA THR A 326 10.51 -25.81 13.85
C THR A 326 10.74 -25.38 12.40
N GLU A 327 11.11 -26.35 11.57
CA GLU A 327 11.37 -26.18 10.14
C GLU A 327 10.77 -27.34 9.36
N PHE A 328 9.99 -27.05 8.33
CA PHE A 328 9.37 -28.05 7.45
C PHE A 328 8.96 -27.46 6.11
N LEU A 329 8.69 -28.33 5.15
CA LEU A 329 8.05 -27.95 3.90
C LEU A 329 6.54 -27.98 4.09
N GLY A 330 5.93 -26.79 4.16
CA GLY A 330 4.49 -26.61 4.35
C GLY A 330 3.71 -26.63 3.04
N VAL A 331 2.39 -26.45 3.16
CA VAL A 331 1.48 -26.36 2.00
C VAL A 331 1.58 -25.00 1.29
N SER A 332 2.07 -23.98 1.98
CA SER A 332 2.33 -22.65 1.39
C SER A 332 3.77 -22.47 0.89
N GLY A 333 4.68 -23.37 1.21
CA GLY A 333 6.13 -23.32 0.92
C GLY A 333 6.97 -23.68 2.16
N PRO A 334 8.31 -23.54 2.09
CA PRO A 334 9.17 -23.83 3.25
C PRO A 334 8.86 -22.88 4.40
N VAL A 335 8.65 -23.42 5.60
CA VAL A 335 8.38 -22.70 6.84
C VAL A 335 9.60 -22.79 7.75
N ARG A 336 10.16 -21.64 8.13
CA ARG A 336 11.24 -21.51 9.11
C ARG A 336 11.14 -20.17 9.81
N PHE A 337 11.41 -20.13 11.11
CA PHE A 337 11.42 -18.92 11.92
C PHE A 337 12.84 -18.49 12.31
N SER A 338 12.95 -17.33 12.96
CA SER A 338 14.20 -16.77 13.45
C SER A 338 14.10 -16.41 14.93
N TYR A 339 15.21 -16.48 15.66
CA TYR A 339 15.29 -16.00 17.03
C TYR A 339 15.24 -14.46 17.13
N ASN A 340 15.60 -13.76 16.06
CA ASN A 340 15.71 -12.29 16.06
C ASN A 340 14.39 -11.58 15.75
N VAL A 341 13.52 -12.21 14.95
CA VAL A 341 12.24 -11.65 14.49
C VAL A 341 11.12 -12.67 14.66
N THR A 342 9.90 -12.18 14.71
CA THR A 342 8.70 -13.02 14.85
C THR A 342 8.25 -13.66 13.54
N ASN A 343 8.86 -13.27 12.44
CA ASN A 343 8.43 -13.61 11.09
C ASN A 343 8.93 -14.99 10.65
N ARG A 344 8.15 -15.63 9.79
CA ARG A 344 8.66 -16.62 8.86
C ARG A 344 9.71 -15.96 7.96
N ILE A 345 10.85 -16.64 7.74
CA ILE A 345 12.00 -16.11 6.99
C ILE A 345 12.25 -16.82 5.66
N THR A 346 11.47 -17.84 5.32
CA THR A 346 11.54 -18.61 4.06
C THR A 346 10.17 -18.70 3.42
N GLY A 347 10.11 -18.95 2.12
CA GLY A 347 8.83 -19.10 1.42
C GLY A 347 8.01 -17.80 1.38
N LEU A 348 8.68 -16.67 1.15
CA LEU A 348 8.08 -15.33 1.13
C LEU A 348 7.82 -14.93 -0.32
N TYR A 349 6.59 -15.14 -0.77
CA TYR A 349 6.20 -15.00 -2.17
C TYR A 349 5.09 -13.97 -2.34
N TYR A 350 5.13 -13.24 -3.47
CA TYR A 350 4.09 -12.34 -3.92
C TYR A 350 3.78 -12.57 -5.40
N SER A 351 2.56 -12.27 -5.79
CA SER A 351 2.18 -12.17 -7.19
C SER A 351 1.68 -10.77 -7.51
N ALA A 352 1.94 -10.32 -8.73
CA ALA A 352 1.24 -9.18 -9.28
C ALA A 352 0.19 -9.70 -10.28
N LYS A 353 -1.03 -9.19 -10.13
CA LYS A 353 -2.14 -9.46 -11.04
C LYS A 353 -2.56 -8.15 -11.70
N ASN A 354 -3.10 -8.25 -12.91
CA ASN A 354 -3.50 -7.11 -13.72
C ASN A 354 -4.97 -7.25 -14.13
N ALA A 355 -5.76 -6.21 -13.90
CA ALA A 355 -7.16 -6.17 -14.31
C ALA A 355 -7.26 -6.06 -15.82
N GLN A 356 -7.85 -7.08 -16.46
CA GLN A 356 -7.95 -7.17 -17.92
C GLN A 356 -9.37 -7.53 -18.36
N PRO A 357 -9.81 -7.05 -19.54
CA PRO A 357 -11.06 -7.48 -20.14
C PRO A 357 -11.09 -8.99 -20.39
N SER A 358 -12.23 -9.62 -20.13
CA SER A 358 -12.48 -11.04 -20.41
C SER A 358 -13.87 -11.22 -21.00
N SER A 359 -14.19 -12.42 -21.48
CA SER A 359 -15.52 -12.76 -22.02
C SER A 359 -16.65 -12.51 -21.02
N ASN A 360 -16.36 -12.58 -19.71
CA ASN A 360 -17.35 -12.46 -18.63
C ASN A 360 -17.24 -11.14 -17.85
N GLY A 361 -16.55 -10.11 -18.39
CA GLY A 361 -16.33 -8.83 -17.75
C GLY A 361 -14.85 -8.57 -17.49
N LEU A 362 -14.47 -8.11 -16.30
CA LEU A 362 -13.09 -7.88 -15.90
C LEU A 362 -12.59 -8.98 -14.98
N ASN A 363 -11.37 -9.46 -15.23
CA ASN A 363 -10.70 -10.42 -14.36
C ASN A 363 -9.27 -9.97 -14.06
N PHE A 364 -8.78 -10.33 -12.89
CA PHE A 364 -7.37 -10.21 -12.56
C PHE A 364 -6.58 -11.38 -13.19
N VAL A 365 -5.63 -11.06 -14.04
CA VAL A 365 -4.73 -12.00 -14.71
C VAL A 365 -3.36 -11.92 -14.03
N HIS A 366 -2.79 -13.06 -13.69
CA HIS A 366 -1.45 -13.17 -13.09
C HIS A 366 -0.37 -12.77 -14.10
N VAL A 367 0.47 -11.79 -13.77
CA VAL A 367 1.44 -11.20 -14.71
C VAL A 367 2.89 -11.21 -14.22
N LEU A 368 3.14 -11.23 -12.90
CA LEU A 368 4.49 -11.27 -12.35
C LEU A 368 4.55 -12.11 -11.07
N ASP A 369 5.68 -12.80 -10.88
CA ASP A 369 6.06 -13.56 -9.69
C ASP A 369 7.17 -12.86 -8.93
N TYR A 370 7.10 -12.85 -7.60
CA TYR A 370 8.14 -12.35 -6.73
C TYR A 370 8.48 -13.35 -5.63
N SER A 371 9.76 -13.59 -5.44
CA SER A 371 10.30 -14.40 -4.34
C SER A 371 11.36 -13.56 -3.61
N TYR A 372 11.10 -13.22 -2.37
CA TYR A 372 12.04 -12.41 -1.58
C TYR A 372 13.33 -13.21 -1.29
N PRO A 373 14.53 -12.64 -1.46
CA PRO A 373 14.84 -11.22 -1.78
C PRO A 373 15.07 -10.91 -3.26
N ASP A 374 14.69 -11.79 -4.17
CA ASP A 374 14.93 -11.69 -5.61
C ASP A 374 14.22 -10.49 -6.28
N ASP A 375 14.24 -10.46 -7.61
CA ASP A 375 13.47 -9.51 -8.41
C ASP A 375 12.18 -10.14 -8.95
N TRP A 376 11.26 -9.31 -9.45
CA TRP A 376 10.07 -9.75 -10.14
C TRP A 376 10.42 -10.50 -11.42
N ARG A 377 9.78 -11.65 -11.63
CA ARG A 377 9.95 -12.51 -12.80
C ARG A 377 8.64 -12.61 -13.57
N ILE A 378 8.74 -12.83 -14.87
CA ILE A 378 7.58 -13.16 -15.70
C ILE A 378 7.26 -14.64 -15.46
N PRO A 379 5.97 -14.99 -15.20
CA PRO A 379 5.55 -16.38 -15.05
C PRO A 379 5.84 -17.20 -16.32
N ALA A 380 5.93 -18.51 -16.19
CA ALA A 380 6.15 -19.39 -17.36
C ALA A 380 5.02 -19.30 -18.41
N GLN A 381 3.81 -18.94 -17.98
CA GLN A 381 2.73 -18.53 -18.89
C GLN A 381 2.82 -17.00 -18.97
N GLU A 382 3.42 -16.49 -20.03
CA GLU A 382 3.57 -15.06 -20.27
C GLU A 382 2.21 -14.41 -20.53
N ASN A 383 1.80 -13.53 -19.63
CA ASN A 383 0.64 -12.69 -19.81
C ASN A 383 1.10 -11.23 -19.99
N ILE A 384 0.56 -10.58 -21.01
CA ILE A 384 0.83 -9.18 -21.29
C ILE A 384 0.17 -8.32 -20.21
N ILE A 385 0.84 -7.25 -19.77
CA ILE A 385 0.24 -6.26 -18.90
C ILE A 385 -0.55 -5.27 -19.76
N VAL A 386 -1.85 -5.16 -19.48
CA VAL A 386 -2.71 -4.11 -20.03
C VAL A 386 -2.67 -2.93 -19.06
N TRP A 387 -2.38 -1.75 -19.58
CA TRP A 387 -2.28 -0.53 -18.78
C TRP A 387 -3.57 0.29 -18.83
N PRO A 388 -3.76 1.27 -17.91
CA PRO A 388 -4.93 2.14 -17.91
C PRO A 388 -5.21 2.76 -19.29
N GLY A 389 -6.50 2.86 -19.65
CA GLY A 389 -6.92 3.26 -20.99
C GLY A 389 -6.75 2.16 -22.05
N ASN A 390 -6.73 0.90 -21.62
CA ASN A 390 -6.56 -0.29 -22.48
C ASN A 390 -5.29 -0.23 -23.37
N SER A 391 -4.23 0.36 -22.81
CA SER A 391 -2.95 0.59 -23.51
C SER A 391 -1.99 -0.59 -23.30
N LEU A 392 -1.16 -0.89 -24.31
CA LEU A 392 -0.01 -1.78 -24.18
C LEU A 392 1.27 -1.01 -23.85
N THR A 393 1.23 0.32 -23.86
CA THR A 393 2.37 1.17 -23.52
C THR A 393 2.35 1.47 -22.04
N LYS A 394 3.45 1.13 -21.36
CA LYS A 394 3.63 1.40 -19.93
C LYS A 394 3.52 2.90 -19.65
N PRO A 395 2.68 3.33 -18.71
CA PRO A 395 2.56 4.74 -18.32
C PRO A 395 3.79 5.22 -17.54
N THR A 396 4.04 6.52 -17.60
CA THR A 396 4.97 7.19 -16.69
C THR A 396 4.28 7.41 -15.34
N ASP A 397 5.07 7.62 -14.29
CA ASP A 397 4.53 7.97 -12.96
C ASP A 397 4.20 9.46 -12.82
N GLN A 398 4.43 10.26 -13.86
CA GLN A 398 4.21 11.70 -13.87
C GLN A 398 3.02 12.08 -14.76
N ALA A 399 2.37 13.18 -14.43
CA ALA A 399 1.35 13.78 -15.28
C ALA A 399 1.97 14.18 -16.63
N ILE A 400 1.36 13.73 -17.73
CA ILE A 400 1.79 14.06 -19.09
C ILE A 400 0.88 15.13 -19.65
N LEU A 401 1.48 16.24 -20.07
CA LEU A 401 0.75 17.35 -20.73
C LEU A 401 0.70 17.21 -22.25
N ARG A 402 1.44 16.27 -22.86
CA ARG A 402 1.50 16.11 -24.30
C ARG A 402 0.11 15.87 -24.91
N GLY A 403 -0.27 16.74 -25.88
CA GLY A 403 -1.56 16.68 -26.55
C GLY A 403 -2.75 17.21 -25.75
N VAL A 404 -2.52 17.69 -24.52
CA VAL A 404 -3.57 18.30 -23.68
C VAL A 404 -3.79 19.75 -24.09
N ASN A 405 -5.05 20.13 -24.33
CA ASN A 405 -5.43 21.52 -24.55
C ASN A 405 -5.36 22.28 -23.22
N LEU A 406 -4.49 23.30 -23.13
CA LEU A 406 -4.38 24.15 -21.94
C LEU A 406 -4.92 25.55 -22.25
N ARG A 407 -5.94 25.99 -21.52
CA ARG A 407 -6.47 27.36 -21.57
C ARG A 407 -5.56 28.26 -20.74
N ILE A 408 -4.81 29.09 -21.44
CA ILE A 408 -3.80 29.97 -20.83
C ILE A 408 -4.31 31.40 -20.85
N GLY A 409 -4.64 31.94 -19.67
CA GLY A 409 -4.99 33.35 -19.50
C GLY A 409 -3.72 34.22 -19.49
N ILE A 410 -3.70 35.26 -20.31
CA ILE A 410 -2.68 36.30 -20.33
C ILE A 410 -3.31 37.67 -20.18
N THR A 411 -2.54 38.67 -19.72
CA THR A 411 -2.96 40.07 -19.64
C THR A 411 -1.93 40.95 -20.30
N GLU A 412 -2.39 42.01 -21.00
CA GLU A 412 -1.49 42.99 -21.61
C GLU A 412 -0.70 43.73 -20.52
N SER A 413 0.65 43.59 -20.56
CA SER A 413 1.57 44.23 -19.64
C SER A 413 2.97 44.26 -20.27
N ILE A 414 3.41 45.41 -20.74
CA ILE A 414 4.73 45.60 -21.36
C ILE A 414 5.84 45.54 -20.29
N PRO A 415 6.92 44.77 -20.48
CA PRO A 415 7.33 44.01 -21.67
C PRO A 415 6.87 42.52 -21.67
N PHE A 416 6.02 42.12 -20.73
CA PHE A 416 5.62 40.73 -20.55
C PHE A 416 4.70 40.22 -21.66
N VAL A 417 3.64 40.97 -21.98
CA VAL A 417 2.70 40.71 -23.09
C VAL A 417 2.44 42.02 -23.82
N ILE A 418 2.77 42.03 -25.09
CA ILE A 418 2.47 43.09 -26.04
C ILE A 418 1.40 42.57 -26.98
N VAL A 419 0.37 43.39 -27.22
CA VAL A 419 -0.77 43.01 -28.07
C VAL A 419 -0.72 43.89 -29.31
N ASP A 420 -0.46 43.31 -30.47
CA ASP A 420 -0.40 43.97 -31.75
C ASP A 420 -1.57 43.53 -32.67
N ASN A 421 -2.18 44.49 -33.36
CA ASN A 421 -3.12 44.22 -34.41
C ASN A 421 -2.39 44.19 -35.76
N VAL A 422 -2.18 43.01 -36.30
CA VAL A 422 -1.48 42.80 -37.56
C VAL A 422 -2.48 42.43 -38.65
N THR A 423 -2.40 43.09 -39.81
CA THR A 423 -3.23 42.75 -40.97
C THR A 423 -2.52 41.66 -41.77
N ASP A 424 -3.17 40.51 -41.95
CA ASP A 424 -2.62 39.41 -42.73
C ASP A 424 -2.64 39.69 -44.25
N ALA A 425 -2.07 38.78 -45.03
CA ALA A 425 -2.01 38.91 -46.49
C ALA A 425 -3.40 38.88 -47.17
N SER A 426 -4.46 38.49 -46.46
CA SER A 426 -5.86 38.51 -46.93
C SER A 426 -6.61 39.80 -46.57
N GLY A 427 -5.98 40.72 -45.84
CA GLY A 427 -6.60 41.96 -45.36
C GLY A 427 -7.38 41.80 -44.06
N GLN A 428 -7.31 40.64 -43.39
CA GLN A 428 -7.96 40.38 -42.11
C GLN A 428 -7.07 40.82 -40.96
N THR A 429 -7.60 41.57 -40.01
CA THR A 429 -6.88 41.96 -38.79
C THR A 429 -6.87 40.79 -37.82
N ILE A 430 -5.68 40.33 -37.47
CA ILE A 430 -5.43 39.29 -36.45
C ILE A 430 -4.71 39.90 -35.25
N ILE A 431 -5.04 39.40 -34.08
CA ILE A 431 -4.32 39.77 -32.83
C ILE A 431 -3.09 38.90 -32.73
N GLN A 432 -1.91 39.52 -32.62
CA GLN A 432 -0.65 38.86 -32.39
C GLN A 432 -0.13 39.21 -31.01
N TYR A 433 0.33 38.19 -30.28
CA TYR A 433 0.96 38.37 -28.99
C TYR A 433 2.47 38.26 -29.14
N SER A 434 3.19 39.18 -28.50
CA SER A 434 4.66 39.15 -28.42
C SER A 434 5.15 39.50 -27.01
N GLY A 435 6.44 39.29 -26.72
CA GLY A 435 7.03 39.55 -25.43
C GLY A 435 7.37 38.30 -24.63
N TYR A 436 7.81 38.49 -23.38
CA TYR A 436 8.36 37.43 -22.55
C TYR A 436 7.42 36.26 -22.30
N VAL A 437 6.13 36.51 -22.07
CA VAL A 437 5.14 35.46 -21.76
C VAL A 437 4.81 34.59 -22.96
N PRO A 438 4.51 35.14 -24.17
CA PRO A 438 4.37 34.31 -25.37
C PRO A 438 5.59 33.45 -25.66
N ASP A 439 6.80 33.99 -25.60
CA ASP A 439 8.06 33.23 -25.80
C ASP A 439 8.20 32.10 -24.76
N LEU A 440 7.83 32.36 -23.52
CA LEU A 440 7.82 31.33 -22.46
C LEU A 440 6.79 30.23 -22.75
N ILE A 441 5.60 30.57 -23.24
CA ILE A 441 4.56 29.59 -23.63
C ILE A 441 5.10 28.68 -24.74
N ASP A 442 5.75 29.24 -25.76
CA ASP A 442 6.33 28.49 -26.88
C ASP A 442 7.44 27.52 -26.41
N ILE A 443 8.31 27.98 -25.51
CA ILE A 443 9.34 27.12 -24.89
C ILE A 443 8.70 25.98 -24.09
N LEU A 444 7.69 26.29 -23.28
CA LEU A 444 6.99 25.28 -22.48
C LEU A 444 6.24 24.29 -23.39
N GLN A 445 5.56 24.77 -24.42
CA GLN A 445 4.90 23.92 -25.41
C GLN A 445 5.89 22.96 -26.09
N SER A 446 7.02 23.50 -26.56
CA SER A 446 8.03 22.67 -27.25
C SER A 446 8.60 21.58 -26.37
N LYS A 447 8.72 21.83 -25.05
CA LYS A 447 9.24 20.86 -24.07
C LYS A 447 8.20 19.88 -23.56
N LEU A 448 6.98 20.33 -23.32
CA LEU A 448 5.93 19.55 -22.65
C LEU A 448 4.88 19.00 -23.63
N GLY A 449 4.79 19.55 -24.84
CA GLY A 449 3.95 19.04 -25.91
C GLY A 449 2.45 19.28 -25.73
N PHE A 450 2.02 20.20 -24.86
CA PHE A 450 0.64 20.62 -24.73
C PHE A 450 0.21 21.51 -25.91
N ILE A 451 -1.09 21.67 -26.12
CA ILE A 451 -1.66 22.56 -27.12
C ILE A 451 -2.16 23.82 -26.39
N PRO A 452 -1.48 24.99 -26.55
CA PRO A 452 -1.90 26.20 -25.87
C PRO A 452 -3.14 26.81 -26.52
N ILE A 453 -4.15 27.11 -25.71
CA ILE A 453 -5.30 27.93 -26.06
C ILE A 453 -5.13 29.24 -25.32
N VAL A 454 -4.37 30.17 -25.93
CA VAL A 454 -4.04 31.46 -25.31
C VAL A 454 -5.23 32.39 -25.40
N GLN A 455 -5.62 33.00 -24.29
CA GLN A 455 -6.76 33.89 -24.17
C GLN A 455 -6.33 35.19 -23.48
N LEU A 456 -6.50 36.30 -24.15
CA LEU A 456 -6.31 37.63 -23.56
C LEU A 456 -7.45 37.94 -22.60
N ALA A 457 -7.11 38.23 -21.36
CA ALA A 457 -8.09 38.63 -20.36
C ALA A 457 -8.67 40.02 -20.70
N PRO A 458 -9.94 40.26 -20.34
CA PRO A 458 -10.55 41.60 -20.51
C PRO A 458 -9.68 42.68 -19.85
N SER A 459 -9.57 43.84 -20.52
CA SER A 459 -8.70 44.96 -20.05
C SER A 459 -9.09 45.53 -18.68
N ASN A 460 -10.29 45.29 -18.22
CA ASN A 460 -10.79 45.68 -16.90
C ASN A 460 -10.59 44.58 -15.83
N MET A 461 -10.04 43.41 -16.18
CA MET A 461 -9.81 42.32 -15.25
C MET A 461 -8.59 42.62 -14.38
N THR A 462 -8.78 42.57 -13.06
CA THR A 462 -7.69 42.74 -12.10
C THR A 462 -6.86 41.46 -11.94
N TYR A 463 -5.65 41.54 -11.40
CA TYR A 463 -4.85 40.35 -11.05
C TYR A 463 -5.58 39.38 -10.11
N ASN A 464 -6.40 39.90 -9.17
CA ASN A 464 -7.22 39.06 -8.32
C ASN A 464 -8.36 38.37 -9.12
N GLY A 465 -8.89 39.06 -10.14
CA GLY A 465 -9.85 38.47 -11.06
C GLY A 465 -9.26 37.33 -11.90
N LEU A 466 -8.00 37.46 -12.34
CA LEU A 466 -7.28 36.40 -13.04
C LEU A 466 -7.09 35.17 -12.13
N ILE A 467 -6.71 35.39 -10.87
CA ILE A 467 -6.58 34.31 -9.88
C ILE A 467 -7.92 33.62 -9.64
N GLN A 468 -9.00 34.41 -9.51
CA GLN A 468 -10.34 33.84 -9.34
C GLN A 468 -10.78 33.04 -10.57
N ALA A 469 -10.45 33.49 -11.78
CA ALA A 469 -10.76 32.79 -13.03
C ALA A 469 -10.04 31.41 -13.13
N VAL A 470 -8.84 31.27 -12.58
CA VAL A 470 -8.18 29.96 -12.46
C VAL A 470 -8.90 29.09 -11.42
N LYS A 471 -9.25 29.63 -10.26
CA LYS A 471 -10.01 28.91 -9.23
C LYS A 471 -11.35 28.40 -9.76
N ASP A 472 -12.04 29.23 -10.56
CA ASP A 472 -13.35 28.91 -11.14
C ASP A 472 -13.24 28.01 -12.40
N GLY A 473 -12.01 27.66 -12.82
CA GLY A 473 -11.76 26.78 -13.95
C GLY A 473 -12.03 27.41 -15.32
N ILE A 474 -12.06 28.74 -15.43
CA ILE A 474 -12.12 29.46 -16.73
C ILE A 474 -10.80 29.30 -17.47
N TYR A 475 -9.69 29.48 -16.77
CA TYR A 475 -8.34 29.19 -17.24
C TYR A 475 -7.76 27.99 -16.51
N ASP A 476 -6.96 27.19 -17.19
CA ASP A 476 -6.19 26.10 -16.55
C ASP A 476 -4.91 26.64 -15.90
N ILE A 477 -4.35 27.69 -16.49
CA ILE A 477 -3.17 28.43 -16.01
C ILE A 477 -3.29 29.89 -16.42
N VAL A 478 -2.73 30.77 -15.59
CA VAL A 478 -2.47 32.18 -15.96
C VAL A 478 -0.97 32.41 -15.91
N ILE A 479 -0.42 33.04 -16.96
CA ILE A 479 0.99 33.43 -17.03
C ILE A 479 1.03 34.94 -17.19
N ALA A 480 1.47 35.65 -16.15
CA ALA A 480 1.52 37.12 -16.10
C ALA A 480 2.48 37.57 -14.98
N ASP A 481 2.70 38.89 -14.92
CA ASP A 481 3.51 39.57 -13.90
C ASP A 481 2.82 39.67 -12.53
N ILE A 482 2.16 38.59 -12.10
CA ILE A 482 1.39 38.54 -10.87
C ILE A 482 2.27 38.33 -9.66
N THR A 483 2.23 39.27 -8.72
CA THR A 483 2.92 39.12 -7.42
C THR A 483 2.29 38.00 -6.60
N VAL A 484 3.14 37.10 -6.08
CA VAL A 484 2.73 36.00 -5.19
C VAL A 484 2.48 36.55 -3.80
N THR A 485 1.25 36.37 -3.28
CA THR A 485 0.87 36.78 -1.93
C THR A 485 0.25 35.59 -1.17
N ALA A 486 0.21 35.66 0.16
CA ALA A 486 -0.39 34.62 1.00
C ALA A 486 -1.88 34.40 0.63
N ALA A 487 -2.66 35.46 0.51
CA ALA A 487 -4.07 35.39 0.14
C ALA A 487 -4.33 34.75 -1.24
N ARG A 488 -3.44 35.01 -2.21
CA ARG A 488 -3.55 34.39 -3.54
C ARG A 488 -3.15 32.91 -3.52
N ARG A 489 -2.17 32.52 -2.66
CA ARG A 489 -1.80 31.10 -2.46
C ARG A 489 -2.89 30.26 -1.82
N GLU A 490 -3.82 30.86 -1.11
CA GLU A 490 -5.01 30.18 -0.56
C GLU A 490 -6.01 29.78 -1.65
N LEU A 491 -6.02 30.49 -2.78
CA LEU A 491 -6.96 30.28 -3.88
C LEU A 491 -6.43 29.36 -4.96
N VAL A 492 -5.15 29.46 -5.32
CA VAL A 492 -4.50 28.73 -6.41
C VAL A 492 -3.04 28.39 -6.07
N SER A 493 -2.50 27.38 -6.75
CA SER A 493 -1.07 27.05 -6.66
C SER A 493 -0.23 27.95 -7.56
N PHE A 494 0.94 28.35 -7.10
CA PHE A 494 1.91 29.12 -7.85
C PHE A 494 3.13 28.28 -8.20
N SER A 495 3.71 28.51 -9.38
CA SER A 495 5.04 28.03 -9.76
C SER A 495 6.13 28.77 -8.97
N ASN A 496 7.39 28.39 -9.18
CA ASN A 496 8.50 29.26 -8.81
C ASN A 496 8.37 30.60 -9.56
N PRO A 497 8.83 31.73 -8.95
CA PRO A 497 8.81 33.03 -9.62
C PRO A 497 9.59 32.96 -10.93
N ILE A 498 9.01 33.54 -11.99
CA ILE A 498 9.66 33.67 -13.29
C ILE A 498 10.56 34.90 -13.35
N ILE A 499 10.37 35.86 -12.43
CA ILE A 499 11.14 37.10 -12.31
C ILE A 499 11.34 37.40 -10.84
N ASP A 500 12.56 37.83 -10.50
CA ASP A 500 12.87 38.42 -9.19
C ASP A 500 12.64 39.94 -9.26
N ASN A 501 11.59 40.39 -8.59
CA ASN A 501 11.23 41.81 -8.51
C ASN A 501 11.89 42.47 -7.29
N SER A 502 13.20 42.29 -7.09
CA SER A 502 13.96 42.94 -6.06
C SER A 502 14.35 44.39 -6.49
N LEU A 503 14.33 45.31 -5.53
CA LEU A 503 14.83 46.65 -5.74
C LEU A 503 16.34 46.62 -5.84
N CYS A 504 16.89 47.03 -7.01
CA CYS A 504 18.32 47.23 -7.20
C CYS A 504 18.65 48.73 -7.16
N ILE A 505 19.58 49.12 -6.32
CA ILE A 505 20.09 50.50 -6.28
C ILE A 505 21.34 50.57 -7.17
N ILE A 506 21.25 51.33 -8.25
CA ILE A 506 22.38 51.59 -9.13
C ILE A 506 23.11 52.83 -8.59
N MET A 507 24.36 52.68 -8.23
CA MET A 507 25.22 53.79 -7.80
C MET A 507 26.34 54.04 -8.82
N ARG A 508 26.67 55.27 -9.07
CA ARG A 508 27.80 55.63 -9.92
C ARG A 508 29.12 55.18 -9.25
N GLN A 509 29.86 54.35 -9.94
CA GLN A 509 31.21 54.00 -9.51
C GLN A 509 32.13 55.18 -9.74
N THR A 510 32.69 55.78 -8.66
CA THR A 510 33.74 56.82 -8.75
C THR A 510 35.09 56.13 -8.73
N PRO A 511 36.05 56.56 -9.59
CA PRO A 511 37.37 55.90 -9.72
C PRO A 511 38.34 56.14 -8.54
N TYR A 512 37.97 56.86 -7.52
CA TYR A 512 38.78 57.06 -6.33
C TYR A 512 37.94 56.87 -5.07
N ILE A 513 38.14 55.78 -4.39
CA ILE A 513 37.66 55.60 -3.02
C ILE A 513 38.84 55.15 -2.16
N SER A 514 39.26 56.02 -1.23
CA SER A 514 39.90 55.54 -0.02
C SER A 514 38.95 54.63 0.74
N ILE A 515 39.45 53.53 1.21
CA ILE A 515 38.72 52.42 1.83
C ILE A 515 37.86 52.90 3.00
N THR A 516 36.54 53.05 2.78
CA THR A 516 35.55 53.03 3.84
C THR A 516 34.62 51.89 3.52
N ILE A 517 34.71 50.82 4.28
CA ILE A 517 33.87 49.64 4.11
C ILE A 517 32.43 50.03 4.45
N LEU A 518 31.59 50.22 3.42
CA LEU A 518 30.16 50.34 3.60
C LEU A 518 29.56 48.92 3.59
N ILE A 519 29.27 48.37 4.76
CA ILE A 519 28.53 47.11 4.88
C ILE A 519 27.07 47.43 4.65
N ILE A 520 26.60 47.22 3.43
CA ILE A 520 25.15 47.19 3.15
C ILE A 520 24.65 45.81 3.59
N ARG A 521 24.04 45.75 4.77
CA ARG A 521 23.29 44.58 5.18
C ARG A 521 22.03 44.47 4.31
N ARG A 522 21.83 43.33 3.68
CA ARG A 522 20.62 42.95 3.01
C ARG A 522 19.47 43.06 4.02
N ALA A 523 18.56 44.00 3.85
CA ALA A 523 17.35 44.05 4.63
C ALA A 523 16.44 42.90 4.17
N THR A 524 16.41 41.81 4.91
CA THR A 524 15.36 40.81 4.78
C THR A 524 14.13 41.42 5.42
N TYR A 525 13.18 41.84 4.62
CA TYR A 525 11.82 42.06 5.09
C TYR A 525 11.22 40.71 5.48
N ASN A 526 11.32 40.38 6.74
CA ASN A 526 10.42 39.45 7.37
C ASN A 526 9.21 40.25 7.86
N ASN A 527 8.03 39.86 7.34
CA ASN A 527 6.71 40.01 7.92
C ASN A 527 6.12 41.42 8.08
N ILE A 528 5.05 41.62 7.37
CA ILE A 528 3.75 41.62 8.09
C ILE A 528 2.75 40.93 7.20
#